data_7547d1c0fe6819d2be42dbeca9ed41a1
#
_entry.id   7547d1c0fe6819d2be42dbeca9ed41a1
#
_cell.length_a   1.000
_cell.length_b   1.000
_cell.length_c   1.000
_cell.angle_alpha   90.00
_cell.angle_beta   90.00
_cell.angle_gamma   90.00
#
_symmetry.space_group_name_H-M   'P 1'
#
loop_
_entity.id
_entity.type
_entity.pdbx_description
1 polymer ?
#
loop_
_entity_poly.entity_id
_entity_poly.type
_entity_poly.pdbx_seq_one_letter_code
_entity_poly.pdbx_strand_id
1 'polypeptide(L)'
;MVAYFNENYNTKISIDDYAESLHISTNWFIHNFKQYAGMSPVQYILSLRMVDAQSLLEWTNYSIKEISEIVGYENPLYFSRVFKKEIGKLPVQYRKERIVE
;
A
#
# COMPACT_ATOMS: atom_id res chain seq x y z
N MET A 1 -7.92 14.60 -3.88
CA MET A 1 -6.62 14.07 -3.41
C MET A 1 -6.67 12.58 -3.11
N VAL A 2 -7.52 12.20 -2.15
CA VAL A 2 -7.60 10.78 -1.76
C VAL A 2 -8.07 9.89 -2.88
N ALA A 3 -9.00 10.37 -3.70
CA ALA A 3 -9.53 9.57 -4.79
C ALA A 3 -8.44 9.10 -5.75
N TYR A 4 -7.47 9.96 -6.05
CA TYR A 4 -6.36 9.60 -6.92
C TYR A 4 -5.56 8.43 -6.33
N PHE A 5 -5.26 8.48 -5.04
CA PHE A 5 -4.51 7.42 -4.39
C PHE A 5 -5.33 6.15 -4.25
N ASN A 6 -6.63 6.27 -3.97
CA ASN A 6 -7.51 5.10 -3.88
C ASN A 6 -7.56 4.32 -5.20
N GLU A 7 -7.43 5.02 -6.33
CA GLU A 7 -7.48 4.39 -7.64
C GLU A 7 -6.12 3.92 -8.14
N ASN A 8 -5.03 4.47 -7.60
CA ASN A 8 -3.70 4.24 -8.16
C ASN A 8 -2.67 3.68 -7.18
N TYR A 9 -3.07 3.29 -5.96
CA TYR A 9 -2.11 2.84 -4.96
C TYR A 9 -1.27 1.64 -5.40
N ASN A 10 -1.80 0.83 -6.30
CA ASN A 10 -1.13 -0.37 -6.79
C ASN A 10 -0.19 -0.13 -7.95
N THR A 11 0.11 1.13 -8.23
CA THR A 11 1.09 1.50 -9.25
C THR A 11 2.20 2.30 -8.60
N LYS A 12 3.24 2.61 -9.38
CA LYS A 12 4.29 3.52 -8.91
C LYS A 12 3.73 4.93 -8.90
N ILE A 13 3.66 5.51 -7.70
CA ILE A 13 3.20 6.89 -7.54
C ILE A 13 4.38 7.73 -7.10
N SER A 14 4.66 8.80 -7.84
CA SER A 14 5.61 9.82 -7.43
C SER A 14 4.83 10.98 -6.81
N ILE A 15 5.05 11.22 -5.53
CA ILE A 15 4.40 12.32 -4.82
C ILE A 15 4.84 13.65 -5.42
N ASP A 16 6.13 13.77 -5.80
CA ASP A 16 6.64 14.97 -6.44
C ASP A 16 5.91 15.26 -7.75
N ASP A 17 5.77 14.24 -8.59
CA ASP A 17 5.11 14.41 -9.89
C ASP A 17 3.63 14.78 -9.72
N TYR A 18 2.98 14.18 -8.75
CA TYR A 18 1.58 14.48 -8.50
C TYR A 18 1.40 15.92 -8.04
N ALA A 19 2.23 16.37 -7.11
CA ALA A 19 2.17 17.75 -6.63
C ALA A 19 2.45 18.72 -7.78
N GLU A 20 3.43 18.41 -8.63
CA GLU A 20 3.74 19.23 -9.77
C GLU A 20 2.56 19.33 -10.75
N SER A 21 1.85 18.23 -10.94
CA SER A 21 0.69 18.23 -11.83
C SER A 21 -0.43 19.13 -11.31
N LEU A 22 -0.46 19.38 -10.02
CA LEU A 22 -1.43 20.28 -9.39
C LEU A 22 -0.90 21.71 -9.25
N HIS A 23 0.33 21.95 -9.74
CA HIS A 23 1.00 23.26 -9.64
C HIS A 23 1.21 23.73 -8.20
N ILE A 24 1.54 22.78 -7.31
CA ILE A 24 1.82 23.10 -5.91
C ILE A 24 3.14 22.45 -5.52
N SER A 25 3.75 22.94 -4.44
CA SER A 25 5.01 22.34 -3.96
C SER A 25 4.73 21.02 -3.25
N THR A 26 5.71 20.13 -3.30
CA THR A 26 5.62 18.83 -2.62
C THR A 26 5.43 19.02 -1.11
N ASN A 27 6.17 19.95 -0.51
CA ASN A 27 6.06 20.19 0.92
C ASN A 27 4.68 20.69 1.32
N TRP A 28 4.11 21.60 0.53
CA TRP A 28 2.76 22.09 0.77
C TRP A 28 1.76 20.94 0.68
N PHE A 29 1.90 20.12 -0.36
CA PHE A 29 1.01 18.98 -0.56
C PHE A 29 1.07 18.00 0.60
N ILE A 30 2.28 17.60 1.01
CA ILE A 30 2.45 16.64 2.11
C ILE A 30 1.84 17.19 3.40
N HIS A 31 2.10 18.45 3.70
CA HIS A 31 1.57 19.07 4.91
C HIS A 31 0.05 19.08 4.92
N ASN A 32 -0.54 19.52 3.84
CA ASN A 32 -2.00 19.63 3.76
C ASN A 32 -2.68 18.28 3.68
N PHE A 33 -2.07 17.33 3.00
CA PHE A 33 -2.60 15.96 2.95
C PHE A 33 -2.64 15.37 4.36
N LYS A 34 -1.56 15.55 5.12
CA LYS A 34 -1.49 15.03 6.48
C LYS A 34 -2.55 15.66 7.38
N GLN A 35 -2.79 16.95 7.22
CA GLN A 35 -3.86 17.63 7.97
C GLN A 35 -5.22 17.05 7.64
N TYR A 36 -5.45 16.73 6.37
CA TYR A 36 -6.73 16.23 5.90
C TYR A 36 -6.94 14.75 6.24
N ALA A 37 -5.93 13.92 5.95
CA ALA A 37 -6.05 12.47 6.03
C ALA A 37 -5.54 11.88 7.34
N GLY A 38 -4.84 12.66 8.16
CA GLY A 38 -4.31 12.17 9.42
C GLY A 38 -2.98 11.43 9.28
N MET A 39 -2.48 11.26 8.08
CA MET A 39 -1.21 10.59 7.82
C MET A 39 -0.61 11.10 6.52
N SER A 40 0.68 10.86 6.33
CA SER A 40 1.36 11.31 5.11
C SER A 40 0.84 10.55 3.88
N PRO A 41 1.02 11.12 2.68
CA PRO A 41 0.62 10.42 1.45
C PRO A 41 1.27 9.04 1.32
N VAL A 42 2.54 8.90 1.67
CA VAL A 42 3.25 7.62 1.60
C VAL A 42 2.62 6.61 2.54
N GLN A 43 2.33 7.00 3.77
CA GLN A 43 1.68 6.11 4.73
C GLN A 43 0.26 5.74 4.28
N TYR A 44 -0.44 6.66 3.68
CA TYR A 44 -1.78 6.39 3.17
C TYR A 44 -1.76 5.33 2.07
N ILE A 45 -0.84 5.48 1.11
CA ILE A 45 -0.67 4.51 0.03
C ILE A 45 -0.30 3.14 0.61
N LEU A 46 0.62 3.13 1.57
CA LEU A 46 1.04 1.89 2.22
C LEU A 46 -0.13 1.18 2.89
N SER A 47 -0.98 1.92 3.60
CA SER A 47 -2.12 1.31 4.27
C SER A 47 -3.09 0.69 3.27
N LEU A 48 -3.32 1.34 2.13
CA LEU A 48 -4.19 0.79 1.09
C LEU A 48 -3.62 -0.51 0.52
N ARG A 49 -2.31 -0.55 0.27
CA ARG A 49 -1.67 -1.75 -0.24
C ARG A 49 -1.77 -2.91 0.76
N MET A 50 -1.59 -2.61 2.04
CA MET A 50 -1.64 -3.65 3.07
C MET A 50 -3.05 -4.20 3.26
N VAL A 51 -4.06 -3.35 3.23
CA VAL A 51 -5.45 -3.80 3.33
C VAL A 51 -5.79 -4.71 2.15
N ASP A 52 -5.39 -4.32 0.95
CA ASP A 52 -5.64 -5.13 -0.23
C ASP A 52 -4.89 -6.47 -0.17
N ALA A 53 -3.63 -6.44 0.29
CA ALA A 53 -2.84 -7.67 0.44
C ALA A 53 -3.49 -8.62 1.43
N GLN A 54 -3.98 -8.11 2.56
CA GLN A 54 -4.67 -8.93 3.55
C GLN A 54 -5.91 -9.58 2.96
N SER A 55 -6.69 -8.82 2.21
CA SER A 55 -7.88 -9.34 1.55
C SER A 55 -7.54 -10.44 0.56
N LEU A 56 -6.50 -10.24 -0.25
CA LEU A 56 -6.10 -11.24 -1.23
C LEU A 56 -5.56 -12.51 -0.55
N LEU A 57 -4.86 -12.35 0.55
CA LEU A 57 -4.38 -13.52 1.32
C LEU A 57 -5.53 -14.31 1.91
N GLU A 58 -6.58 -13.62 2.31
CA GLU A 58 -7.74 -14.25 2.97
C GLU A 58 -8.70 -14.91 1.98
N TRP A 59 -8.90 -14.29 0.83
CA TRP A 59 -10.01 -14.68 -0.05
C TRP A 59 -9.58 -15.27 -1.39
N THR A 60 -8.28 -15.40 -1.66
CA THR A 60 -7.80 -15.98 -2.91
C THR A 60 -6.75 -17.04 -2.66
N ASN A 61 -6.44 -17.80 -3.72
CA ASN A 61 -5.33 -18.76 -3.71
C ASN A 61 -4.12 -18.22 -4.46
N TYR A 62 -4.08 -16.92 -4.72
CA TYR A 62 -2.95 -16.32 -5.40
C TYR A 62 -1.66 -16.55 -4.62
N SER A 63 -0.56 -16.72 -5.33
CA SER A 63 0.74 -16.87 -4.71
C SER A 63 1.16 -15.53 -4.08
N ILE A 64 2.13 -15.60 -3.18
CA ILE A 64 2.68 -14.39 -2.58
C ILE A 64 3.26 -13.47 -3.66
N LYS A 65 3.90 -14.05 -4.67
CA LYS A 65 4.44 -13.28 -5.79
C LYS A 65 3.33 -12.55 -6.54
N GLU A 66 2.25 -13.25 -6.83
CA GLU A 66 1.11 -12.65 -7.53
C GLU A 66 0.51 -11.52 -6.72
N ILE A 67 0.32 -11.73 -5.42
CA ILE A 67 -0.24 -10.71 -4.55
C ILE A 67 0.67 -9.49 -4.50
N SER A 68 1.98 -9.72 -4.37
CA SER A 68 2.95 -8.63 -4.34
C SER A 68 2.81 -7.74 -5.58
N GLU A 69 2.67 -8.36 -6.75
CA GLU A 69 2.52 -7.62 -8.00
C GLU A 69 1.20 -6.86 -8.08
N ILE A 70 0.13 -7.51 -7.64
CA ILE A 70 -1.19 -6.88 -7.67
C ILE A 70 -1.23 -5.62 -6.81
N VAL A 71 -0.60 -5.65 -5.64
CA VAL A 71 -0.66 -4.50 -4.74
C VAL A 71 0.44 -3.47 -5.01
N GLY A 72 1.28 -3.69 -6.03
CA GLY A 72 2.19 -2.66 -6.50
C GLY A 72 3.67 -2.85 -6.17
N TYR A 73 4.10 -4.05 -5.78
CA TYR A 73 5.50 -4.34 -5.48
C TYR A 73 6.08 -5.27 -6.52
N GLU A 74 7.19 -4.89 -7.13
CA GLU A 74 7.85 -5.73 -8.12
C GLU A 74 8.62 -6.88 -7.48
N ASN A 75 9.13 -6.65 -6.27
CA ASN A 75 9.97 -7.61 -5.56
C ASN A 75 9.19 -8.25 -4.42
N PRO A 76 8.87 -9.55 -4.51
CA PRO A 76 8.08 -10.21 -3.46
C PRO A 76 8.80 -10.31 -2.11
N LEU A 77 10.14 -10.33 -2.10
CA LEU A 77 10.88 -10.33 -0.85
C LEU A 77 10.73 -8.99 -0.13
N TYR A 78 10.80 -7.91 -0.89
CA TYR A 78 10.59 -6.59 -0.32
C TYR A 78 9.15 -6.44 0.20
N PHE A 79 8.18 -6.91 -0.59
CA PHE A 79 6.79 -6.92 -0.16
C PHE A 79 6.63 -7.65 1.17
N SER A 80 7.23 -8.83 1.29
CA SER A 80 7.11 -9.63 2.52
C SER A 80 7.69 -8.89 3.73
N ARG A 81 8.79 -8.17 3.55
CA ARG A 81 9.38 -7.39 4.63
C ARG A 81 8.47 -6.24 5.06
N VAL A 82 7.90 -5.54 4.09
CA VAL A 82 6.98 -4.45 4.36
C VAL A 82 5.73 -4.98 5.07
N PHE A 83 5.18 -6.07 4.56
CA PHE A 83 3.99 -6.68 5.15
C PHE A 83 4.25 -7.07 6.60
N LYS A 84 5.38 -7.73 6.86
CA LYS A 84 5.71 -8.13 8.23
C LYS A 84 5.87 -6.93 9.14
N LYS A 85 6.50 -5.86 8.65
CA LYS A 85 6.69 -4.66 9.45
C LYS A 85 5.36 -4.00 9.81
N GLU A 86 4.43 -3.93 8.85
CA GLU A 86 3.16 -3.23 9.05
C GLU A 86 2.11 -4.09 9.74
N ILE A 87 2.07 -5.38 9.43
CA ILE A 87 1.02 -6.27 9.92
C ILE A 87 1.49 -7.13 11.09
N GLY A 88 2.79 -7.35 11.21
CA GLY A 88 3.37 -8.11 12.32
C GLY A 88 3.66 -9.56 12.01
N LYS A 89 3.28 -10.05 10.84
CA LYS A 89 3.49 -11.44 10.43
C LYS A 89 3.89 -11.48 8.96
N LEU A 90 4.63 -12.52 8.57
CA LEU A 90 4.91 -12.74 7.15
C LEU A 90 3.62 -13.12 6.42
N PRO A 91 3.51 -12.80 5.13
CA PRO A 91 2.28 -13.12 4.38
C PRO A 91 1.88 -14.58 4.44
N VAL A 92 2.84 -15.50 4.34
CA VAL A 92 2.56 -16.94 4.41
C VAL A 92 1.97 -17.30 5.76
N GLN A 93 2.55 -16.77 6.82
CA GLN A 93 2.09 -17.02 8.19
C GLN A 93 0.69 -16.45 8.40
N TYR A 94 0.47 -15.24 7.92
CA TYR A 94 -0.83 -14.58 8.01
C TYR A 94 -1.91 -15.43 7.34
N ARG A 95 -1.64 -15.93 6.15
CA ARG A 95 -2.58 -16.78 5.42
C ARG A 95 -2.90 -18.06 6.16
N LYS A 96 -1.87 -18.72 6.71
CA LYS A 96 -2.07 -19.96 7.44
C LYS A 96 -2.95 -19.76 8.67
N GLU A 97 -2.72 -18.71 9.41
CA GLU A 97 -3.47 -18.46 10.64
C GLU A 97 -4.91 -18.08 10.37
N ARG A 98 -5.16 -17.50 9.18
CA ARG A 98 -6.52 -17.17 8.80
C ARG A 98 -7.38 -18.38 8.48
N ILE A 99 -6.76 -19.46 8.07
CA ILE A 99 -7.48 -20.66 7.63
C ILE A 99 -7.93 -21.52 8.80
N VAL A 100 -7.37 -21.30 9.96
CA VAL A 100 -7.57 -22.19 11.11
C VAL A 100 -8.99 -22.11 11.68
N GLU A 101 -9.74 -21.18 11.27
CA GLU A 101 -11.13 -21.13 11.71
C GLU A 101 -11.95 -22.27 11.16
#